data_2c77cd46c03d9cdef475caca6c9cbf8a
#
_entry.id   2c77cd46c03d9cdef475caca6c9cbf8a
#
_cell.length_a   1.000
_cell.length_b   1.000
_cell.length_c   1.000
_cell.angle_alpha   90.00
_cell.angle_beta   90.00
_cell.angle_gamma   90.00
#
_symmetry.space_group_name_H-M   'P 1'
#
loop_
_entity.id
_entity.type
_entity.pdbx_description
1 polymer ?
#
loop_
_entity_poly.entity_id
_entity_poly.type
_entity_poly.pdbx_seq_one_letter_code
_entity_poly.pdbx_strand_id
1 'polypeptide(L)'
;VTINEDGSNKEYVFRACFLDPFQGEVVASLAMELGASNAAVLFDVGNDYVKGLAEYFKASFEAMGGTVSVYEAYTKDDTDFSAVLGKVAAAAPDVIFLPDYYNKNNLIAAQIQEKGIEAILLGADGWDSPELQTALFEGGYFSNHYSPADPRPLVQNFVAAYADKYGAAPDALATLAYDAAKILLQAISEAGVDDATAVRDAMAALSYEGVSGNISFNEFGDPVKSAAIIKIEDGEFVFYKFVAP
;
A
#
# COMPACT_ATOMS: atom_id res chain seq x y z
N VAL A 1 -6.83 -5.90 13.17
CA VAL A 1 -6.99 -7.33 12.84
C VAL A 1 -6.40 -8.19 13.96
N THR A 2 -5.19 -7.90 14.38
CA THR A 2 -4.42 -8.66 15.39
C THR A 2 -4.77 -8.34 16.83
N ILE A 3 -5.51 -7.26 17.09
CA ILE A 3 -5.90 -6.77 18.41
C ILE A 3 -7.42 -6.91 18.59
N ASN A 4 -7.85 -7.26 19.79
CA ASN A 4 -9.25 -7.28 20.22
C ASN A 4 -9.75 -5.86 20.52
N GLU A 5 -11.07 -5.68 20.67
CA GLU A 5 -11.69 -4.38 21.00
C GLU A 5 -11.22 -3.82 22.36
N ASP A 6 -10.84 -4.69 23.29
CA ASP A 6 -10.31 -4.32 24.60
C ASP A 6 -8.81 -3.99 24.63
N GLY A 7 -8.15 -4.02 23.46
CA GLY A 7 -6.73 -3.77 23.29
C GLY A 7 -5.84 -4.99 23.54
N SER A 8 -6.40 -6.14 23.91
CA SER A 8 -5.61 -7.37 24.08
C SER A 8 -5.22 -7.98 22.73
N ASN A 9 -4.09 -8.71 22.72
CA ASN A 9 -3.61 -9.38 21.52
C ASN A 9 -4.46 -10.62 21.18
N LYS A 10 -4.69 -10.85 19.89
CA LYS A 10 -5.19 -12.12 19.35
C LYS A 10 -4.00 -13.05 19.09
N GLU A 11 -3.60 -13.77 20.11
CA GLU A 11 -2.34 -14.53 20.20
C GLU A 11 -2.03 -15.45 19.00
N TYR A 12 -3.06 -15.91 18.26
CA TYR A 12 -2.91 -16.83 17.12
C TYR A 12 -3.16 -16.15 15.76
N VAL A 13 -3.19 -14.80 15.74
CA VAL A 13 -3.42 -14.03 14.52
C VAL A 13 -2.15 -13.26 14.14
N PHE A 14 -1.66 -13.53 12.95
CA PHE A 14 -0.52 -12.83 12.33
C PHE A 14 -0.93 -12.31 10.96
N ARG A 15 -0.29 -11.25 10.49
CA ARG A 15 -0.52 -10.74 9.15
C ARG A 15 0.79 -10.55 8.39
N ALA A 16 0.76 -10.71 7.06
CA ALA A 16 1.91 -10.47 6.19
C ALA A 16 1.91 -9.07 5.56
N CYS A 17 0.76 -8.37 5.51
CA CYS A 17 0.65 -6.99 5.02
C CYS A 17 1.02 -6.00 6.13
N PHE A 18 1.71 -4.92 5.79
CA PHE A 18 2.00 -3.84 6.73
C PHE A 18 0.72 -3.08 7.16
N LEU A 19 0.89 -2.17 8.12
CA LEU A 19 -0.21 -1.39 8.71
C LEU A 19 -0.45 -0.09 7.95
N ASP A 20 -1.69 0.38 7.91
CA ASP A 20 -2.09 1.66 7.32
C ASP A 20 -1.30 2.86 7.91
N PRO A 21 -1.01 2.94 9.23
CA PRO A 21 -0.16 3.98 9.80
C PRO A 21 1.21 4.09 9.11
N PHE A 22 1.89 2.96 8.95
CA PHE A 22 3.19 2.92 8.29
C PHE A 22 3.07 3.28 6.81
N GLN A 23 2.06 2.78 6.11
CA GLN A 23 1.84 3.08 4.70
C GLN A 23 1.54 4.56 4.47
N GLY A 24 0.69 5.18 5.31
CA GLY A 24 0.39 6.59 5.26
C GLY A 24 1.62 7.47 5.50
N GLU A 25 2.48 7.11 6.48
CA GLU A 25 3.75 7.78 6.74
C GLU A 25 4.72 7.66 5.57
N VAL A 26 4.86 6.47 4.97
CA VAL A 26 5.71 6.21 3.81
C VAL A 26 5.32 7.11 2.63
N VAL A 27 4.02 7.23 2.32
CA VAL A 27 3.56 8.07 1.21
C VAL A 27 3.71 9.56 1.54
N ALA A 28 3.50 9.96 2.79
CA ALA A 28 3.73 11.34 3.22
C ALA A 28 5.22 11.73 3.13
N SER A 29 6.12 10.84 3.56
CA SER A 29 7.56 11.03 3.41
C SER A 29 7.99 11.14 1.95
N LEU A 30 7.40 10.30 1.08
CA LEU A 30 7.63 10.38 -0.36
C LEU A 30 7.18 11.72 -0.94
N ALA A 31 6.00 12.22 -0.54
CA ALA A 31 5.52 13.53 -0.99
C ALA A 31 6.51 14.64 -0.64
N MET A 32 7.04 14.63 0.60
CA MET A 32 8.07 15.60 1.04
C MET A 32 9.37 15.47 0.23
N GLU A 33 9.82 14.26 -0.08
CA GLU A 33 11.01 14.03 -0.91
C GLU A 33 10.84 14.52 -2.36
N LEU A 34 9.60 14.42 -2.90
CA LEU A 34 9.24 14.97 -4.20
C LEU A 34 9.15 16.50 -4.20
N GLY A 35 9.35 17.13 -3.04
CA GLY A 35 9.32 18.58 -2.87
C GLY A 35 7.93 19.17 -2.65
N ALA A 36 6.92 18.33 -2.38
CA ALA A 36 5.57 18.80 -2.11
C ALA A 36 5.49 19.55 -0.78
N SER A 37 4.79 20.65 -0.79
CA SER A 37 4.46 21.48 0.39
C SER A 37 2.95 21.55 0.63
N ASN A 38 2.16 21.31 -0.42
CA ASN A 38 0.71 21.36 -0.41
C ASN A 38 0.12 20.09 -1.01
N ALA A 39 -0.80 19.47 -0.29
CA ALA A 39 -1.46 18.24 -0.71
C ALA A 39 -2.99 18.38 -0.72
N ALA A 40 -3.62 17.63 -1.63
CA ALA A 40 -5.03 17.28 -1.56
C ALA A 40 -5.19 15.80 -1.24
N VAL A 41 -6.22 15.44 -0.48
CA VAL A 41 -6.56 14.05 -0.14
C VAL A 41 -8.04 13.82 -0.44
N LEU A 42 -8.34 12.80 -1.24
CA LEU A 42 -9.70 12.40 -1.57
C LEU A 42 -9.89 10.94 -1.14
N PHE A 43 -10.92 10.64 -0.33
CA PHE A 43 -11.06 9.33 0.29
C PHE A 43 -12.51 8.88 0.45
N ASP A 44 -12.76 7.56 0.34
CA ASP A 44 -14.06 6.97 0.67
C ASP A 44 -14.22 6.91 2.19
N VAL A 45 -15.21 7.65 2.72
CA VAL A 45 -15.51 7.70 4.16
C VAL A 45 -16.09 6.38 4.69
N GLY A 46 -16.66 5.56 3.83
CA GLY A 46 -17.26 4.27 4.17
C GLY A 46 -16.30 3.09 4.18
N ASN A 47 -15.05 3.30 3.77
CA ASN A 47 -14.02 2.27 3.71
C ASN A 47 -12.94 2.55 4.76
N ASP A 48 -12.83 1.69 5.79
CA ASP A 48 -11.89 1.88 6.90
C ASP A 48 -10.43 1.92 6.47
N TYR A 49 -10.03 1.11 5.47
CA TYR A 49 -8.69 1.14 4.88
C TYR A 49 -8.40 2.50 4.23
N VAL A 50 -9.27 2.95 3.34
CA VAL A 50 -9.10 4.22 2.60
C VAL A 50 -9.08 5.42 3.55
N LYS A 51 -10.01 5.43 4.52
CA LYS A 51 -10.09 6.47 5.54
C LYS A 51 -8.85 6.46 6.45
N GLY A 52 -8.42 5.29 6.91
CA GLY A 52 -7.23 5.15 7.74
C GLY A 52 -5.98 5.70 7.05
N LEU A 53 -5.74 5.31 5.79
CA LEU A 53 -4.63 5.83 5.00
C LEU A 53 -4.68 7.35 4.82
N ALA A 54 -5.86 7.91 4.54
CA ALA A 54 -6.04 9.36 4.41
C ALA A 54 -5.70 10.10 5.72
N GLU A 55 -6.15 9.58 6.87
CA GLU A 55 -5.88 10.15 8.19
C GLU A 55 -4.39 10.10 8.53
N TYR A 56 -3.72 8.95 8.33
CA TYR A 56 -2.29 8.79 8.61
C TYR A 56 -1.39 9.60 7.67
N PHE A 57 -1.72 9.63 6.38
CA PHE A 57 -1.02 10.51 5.43
C PHE A 57 -1.10 11.96 5.87
N LYS A 58 -2.32 12.46 6.15
CA LYS A 58 -2.52 13.85 6.60
C LYS A 58 -1.71 14.16 7.85
N ALA A 59 -1.82 13.33 8.88
CA ALA A 59 -1.12 13.54 10.14
C ALA A 59 0.41 13.58 9.95
N SER A 60 0.96 12.64 9.18
CA SER A 60 2.39 12.55 8.92
C SER A 60 2.90 13.69 8.04
N PHE A 61 2.17 14.04 6.98
CA PHE A 61 2.55 15.13 6.07
C PHE A 61 2.57 16.49 6.78
N GLU A 62 1.54 16.76 7.62
CA GLU A 62 1.48 17.99 8.42
C GLU A 62 2.56 18.02 9.53
N ALA A 63 2.87 16.88 10.15
CA ALA A 63 3.95 16.77 11.13
C ALA A 63 5.34 17.06 10.52
N MET A 64 5.53 16.77 9.24
CA MET A 64 6.74 17.07 8.48
C MET A 64 6.78 18.51 7.92
N GLY A 65 5.76 19.33 8.19
CA GLY A 65 5.67 20.74 7.79
C GLY A 65 4.93 20.99 6.47
N GLY A 66 4.33 19.99 5.87
CA GLY A 66 3.43 20.13 4.73
C GLY A 66 2.07 20.69 5.15
N THR A 67 1.24 21.02 4.17
CA THR A 67 -0.15 21.49 4.38
C THR A 67 -1.09 20.63 3.56
N VAL A 68 -2.14 20.08 4.17
CA VAL A 68 -3.24 19.44 3.45
C VAL A 68 -4.35 20.47 3.26
N SER A 69 -4.35 21.15 2.11
CA SER A 69 -5.29 22.25 1.80
C SER A 69 -6.68 21.76 1.38
N VAL A 70 -6.78 20.53 0.90
CA VAL A 70 -8.05 19.87 0.56
C VAL A 70 -8.08 18.50 1.21
N TYR A 71 -9.10 18.23 2.01
CA TYR A 71 -9.33 16.94 2.66
C TYR A 71 -10.81 16.61 2.54
N GLU A 72 -11.18 15.90 1.48
CA GLU A 72 -12.58 15.73 1.09
C GLU A 72 -12.95 14.25 1.01
N ALA A 73 -14.08 13.93 1.63
CA ALA A 73 -14.65 12.60 1.60
C ALA A 73 -15.66 12.43 0.46
N TYR A 74 -15.74 11.23 -0.05
CA TYR A 74 -16.79 10.75 -0.93
C TYR A 74 -17.32 9.38 -0.42
N THR A 75 -18.31 8.86 -1.11
CA THR A 75 -18.87 7.52 -0.83
C THR A 75 -18.59 6.58 -2.01
N LYS A 76 -18.70 5.27 -1.77
CA LYS A 76 -18.50 4.24 -2.80
C LYS A 76 -19.42 4.42 -4.04
N ASP A 77 -20.59 5.06 -3.87
CA ASP A 77 -21.57 5.24 -4.92
C ASP A 77 -21.37 6.51 -5.75
N ASP A 78 -20.47 7.40 -5.30
CA ASP A 78 -20.14 8.61 -6.04
C ASP A 78 -19.36 8.31 -7.32
N THR A 79 -19.80 8.91 -8.42
CA THR A 79 -19.17 8.80 -9.76
C THR A 79 -18.84 10.14 -10.37
N ASP A 80 -19.37 11.25 -9.84
CA ASP A 80 -19.07 12.63 -10.24
C ASP A 80 -18.33 13.34 -9.11
N PHE A 81 -17.07 13.66 -9.38
CA PHE A 81 -16.16 14.35 -8.45
C PHE A 81 -15.97 15.83 -8.79
N SER A 82 -16.79 16.39 -9.72
CA SER A 82 -16.61 17.75 -10.25
C SER A 82 -16.58 18.82 -9.17
N ALA A 83 -17.40 18.70 -8.13
CA ALA A 83 -17.46 19.68 -7.04
C ALA A 83 -16.20 19.65 -6.17
N VAL A 84 -15.74 18.45 -5.80
CA VAL A 84 -14.52 18.25 -5.01
C VAL A 84 -13.29 18.68 -5.81
N LEU A 85 -13.21 18.26 -7.06
CA LEU A 85 -12.10 18.62 -7.96
C LEU A 85 -12.06 20.12 -8.27
N GLY A 86 -13.20 20.82 -8.19
CA GLY A 86 -13.22 22.30 -8.22
C GLY A 86 -12.46 22.94 -7.06
N LYS A 87 -12.56 22.36 -5.84
CA LYS A 87 -11.78 22.78 -4.67
C LYS A 87 -10.29 22.45 -4.85
N VAL A 88 -9.98 21.24 -5.37
CA VAL A 88 -8.61 20.83 -5.65
C VAL A 88 -7.93 21.77 -6.65
N ALA A 89 -8.61 22.08 -7.76
CA ALA A 89 -8.10 23.02 -8.75
C ALA A 89 -7.84 24.42 -8.17
N ALA A 90 -8.72 24.91 -7.30
CA ALA A 90 -8.56 26.21 -6.65
C ALA A 90 -7.38 26.23 -5.65
N ALA A 91 -7.11 25.10 -4.99
CA ALA A 91 -6.01 24.95 -4.03
C ALA A 91 -4.64 24.73 -4.70
N ALA A 92 -4.61 24.32 -5.97
CA ALA A 92 -3.41 24.02 -6.75
C ALA A 92 -2.37 23.21 -5.95
N PRO A 93 -2.70 21.97 -5.49
CA PRO A 93 -1.79 21.16 -4.70
C PRO A 93 -0.62 20.64 -5.54
N ASP A 94 0.53 20.41 -4.90
CA ASP A 94 1.68 19.77 -5.52
C ASP A 94 1.42 18.27 -5.76
N VAL A 95 0.68 17.65 -4.84
CA VAL A 95 0.33 16.22 -4.88
C VAL A 95 -1.14 16.01 -4.54
N ILE A 96 -1.74 14.96 -5.12
CA ILE A 96 -3.08 14.49 -4.77
C ILE A 96 -2.96 13.04 -4.28
N PHE A 97 -3.30 12.77 -3.02
CA PHE A 97 -3.33 11.42 -2.47
C PHE A 97 -4.70 10.78 -2.67
N LEU A 98 -4.71 9.64 -3.35
CA LEU A 98 -5.87 8.83 -3.70
C LEU A 98 -5.71 7.42 -3.13
N PRO A 99 -5.98 7.20 -1.83
CA PRO A 99 -5.71 5.93 -1.14
C PRO A 99 -6.69 4.80 -1.47
N ASP A 100 -7.62 4.98 -2.40
CA ASP A 100 -8.63 3.99 -2.75
C ASP A 100 -8.09 2.93 -3.73
N TYR A 101 -8.94 1.97 -4.10
CA TYR A 101 -8.62 0.95 -5.08
C TYR A 101 -8.67 1.48 -6.51
N TYR A 102 -8.00 0.78 -7.41
CA TYR A 102 -7.84 1.14 -8.83
C TYR A 102 -9.14 1.52 -9.54
N ASN A 103 -10.25 0.82 -9.27
CA ASN A 103 -11.53 1.05 -9.94
C ASN A 103 -12.10 2.46 -9.62
N LYS A 104 -12.02 2.90 -8.38
CA LYS A 104 -12.46 4.24 -7.99
C LYS A 104 -11.46 5.29 -8.46
N ASN A 105 -10.18 5.01 -8.32
CA ASN A 105 -9.12 5.93 -8.70
C ASN A 105 -9.06 6.20 -10.21
N ASN A 106 -9.38 5.20 -11.05
CA ASN A 106 -9.54 5.42 -12.50
C ASN A 106 -10.59 6.49 -12.82
N LEU A 107 -11.74 6.48 -12.10
CA LEU A 107 -12.80 7.47 -12.29
C LEU A 107 -12.37 8.87 -11.84
N ILE A 108 -11.67 8.97 -10.71
CA ILE A 108 -11.19 10.25 -10.17
C ILE A 108 -10.09 10.82 -11.05
N ALA A 109 -9.11 10.00 -11.44
CA ALA A 109 -7.97 10.42 -12.27
C ALA A 109 -8.42 10.89 -13.67
N ALA A 110 -9.40 10.22 -14.28
CA ALA A 110 -9.98 10.67 -15.54
C ALA A 110 -10.58 12.09 -15.43
N GLN A 111 -11.29 12.38 -14.33
CA GLN A 111 -11.87 13.70 -14.10
C GLN A 111 -10.81 14.75 -13.70
N ILE A 112 -9.72 14.37 -13.03
CA ILE A 112 -8.56 15.22 -12.79
C ILE A 112 -7.96 15.67 -14.13
N GLN A 113 -7.72 14.71 -15.04
CA GLN A 113 -7.19 15.00 -16.37
C GLN A 113 -8.15 15.85 -17.19
N GLU A 114 -9.45 15.55 -17.20
CA GLU A 114 -10.47 16.35 -17.92
C GLU A 114 -10.50 17.81 -17.47
N LYS A 115 -10.28 18.05 -16.17
CA LYS A 115 -10.23 19.39 -15.60
C LYS A 115 -8.88 20.09 -15.76
N GLY A 116 -7.87 19.42 -16.30
CA GLY A 116 -6.53 19.97 -16.45
C GLY A 116 -5.85 20.30 -15.12
N ILE A 117 -6.10 19.52 -14.07
CA ILE A 117 -5.45 19.70 -12.77
C ILE A 117 -4.06 19.07 -12.87
N GLU A 118 -3.02 19.87 -12.67
CA GLU A 118 -1.64 19.44 -12.69
C GLU A 118 -1.15 19.20 -11.25
N ALA A 119 -0.97 17.93 -10.88
CA ALA A 119 -0.41 17.50 -9.60
C ALA A 119 0.13 16.08 -9.74
N ILE A 120 1.13 15.71 -8.92
CA ILE A 120 1.60 14.32 -8.88
C ILE A 120 0.55 13.50 -8.13
N LEU A 121 0.08 12.43 -8.75
CA LEU A 121 -0.85 11.50 -8.10
C LEU A 121 -0.10 10.51 -7.23
N LEU A 122 -0.53 10.38 -5.99
CA LEU A 122 0.01 9.44 -5.01
C LEU A 122 -1.05 8.42 -4.62
N GLY A 123 -0.64 7.17 -4.50
CA GLY A 123 -1.52 6.06 -4.15
C GLY A 123 -0.96 5.13 -3.09
N ALA A 124 -1.74 4.09 -2.84
CA ALA A 124 -1.42 3.00 -1.94
C ALA A 124 -1.50 1.66 -2.71
N ASP A 125 -1.29 0.54 -2.02
CA ASP A 125 -1.27 -0.80 -2.61
C ASP A 125 -2.58 -1.19 -3.34
N GLY A 126 -3.68 -0.49 -3.08
CA GLY A 126 -4.92 -0.59 -3.86
C GLY A 126 -4.80 -0.21 -5.35
N TRP A 127 -3.67 0.40 -5.75
CA TRP A 127 -3.36 0.67 -7.16
C TRP A 127 -2.73 -0.52 -7.88
N ASP A 128 -2.24 -1.52 -7.16
CA ASP A 128 -1.57 -2.70 -7.76
C ASP A 128 -2.58 -3.64 -8.41
N SER A 129 -2.99 -3.27 -9.61
CA SER A 129 -3.93 -4.01 -10.41
C SER A 129 -3.65 -3.85 -11.90
N PRO A 130 -3.76 -4.91 -12.72
CA PRO A 130 -3.69 -4.81 -14.17
C PRO A 130 -4.85 -4.00 -14.78
N GLU A 131 -5.87 -3.68 -13.98
CA GLU A 131 -7.02 -2.85 -14.40
C GLU A 131 -6.81 -1.36 -14.10
N LEU A 132 -5.69 -0.97 -13.44
CA LEU A 132 -5.34 0.43 -13.30
C LEU A 132 -5.06 1.02 -14.70
N GLN A 133 -5.73 2.10 -15.05
CA GLN A 133 -5.50 2.82 -16.32
C GLN A 133 -4.25 3.69 -16.20
N THR A 134 -3.08 3.07 -16.26
CA THR A 134 -1.77 3.68 -15.96
C THR A 134 -1.52 5.01 -16.68
N ALA A 135 -2.03 5.19 -17.89
CA ALA A 135 -1.94 6.44 -18.64
C ALA A 135 -2.58 7.66 -17.91
N LEU A 136 -3.54 7.43 -16.99
CA LEU A 136 -4.14 8.49 -16.18
C LEU A 136 -3.27 8.89 -14.98
N PHE A 137 -2.27 8.07 -14.66
CA PHE A 137 -1.42 8.20 -13.48
C PHE A 137 0.05 8.40 -13.83
N GLU A 138 0.34 8.77 -15.08
CA GLU A 138 1.71 8.97 -15.56
C GLU A 138 2.48 9.95 -14.68
N GLY A 139 3.69 9.56 -14.25
CA GLY A 139 4.51 10.30 -13.29
C GLY A 139 4.06 10.16 -11.83
N GLY A 140 2.99 9.42 -11.55
CA GLY A 140 2.49 9.14 -10.21
C GLY A 140 3.28 8.04 -9.49
N TYR A 141 3.03 7.92 -8.19
CA TYR A 141 3.70 6.95 -7.32
C TYR A 141 2.71 6.28 -6.39
N PHE A 142 3.00 5.04 -6.00
CA PHE A 142 2.23 4.37 -4.95
C PHE A 142 3.12 3.47 -4.09
N SER A 143 2.70 3.30 -2.84
CA SER A 143 3.32 2.34 -1.94
C SER A 143 2.78 0.95 -2.20
N ASN A 144 3.66 -0.05 -2.19
CA ASN A 144 3.32 -1.44 -2.44
C ASN A 144 4.11 -2.37 -1.51
N HIS A 145 3.71 -3.63 -1.45
CA HIS A 145 4.36 -4.66 -0.62
C HIS A 145 5.60 -5.26 -1.28
N TYR A 146 5.70 -5.22 -2.60
CA TYR A 146 6.81 -5.75 -3.39
C TYR A 146 6.85 -5.07 -4.77
N SER A 147 7.88 -5.38 -5.55
CA SER A 147 7.95 -5.08 -6.99
C SER A 147 8.35 -6.32 -7.77
N PRO A 148 7.67 -6.65 -8.88
CA PRO A 148 8.13 -7.73 -9.77
C PRO A 148 9.49 -7.42 -10.43
N ALA A 149 9.91 -6.15 -10.43
CA ALA A 149 11.22 -5.72 -10.93
C ALA A 149 12.34 -5.80 -9.88
N ASP A 150 12.07 -6.24 -8.64
CA ASP A 150 13.10 -6.48 -7.63
C ASP A 150 14.10 -7.55 -8.14
N PRO A 151 15.40 -7.22 -8.23
CA PRO A 151 16.39 -8.11 -8.84
C PRO A 151 16.77 -9.34 -7.99
N ARG A 152 16.27 -9.44 -6.76
CA ARG A 152 16.57 -10.59 -5.89
C ARG A 152 16.17 -11.92 -6.57
N PRO A 153 17.05 -12.95 -6.60
CA PRO A 153 16.74 -14.23 -7.23
C PRO A 153 15.45 -14.88 -6.70
N LEU A 154 15.15 -14.72 -5.41
CA LEU A 154 13.93 -15.20 -4.80
C LEU A 154 12.67 -14.60 -5.47
N VAL A 155 12.69 -13.30 -5.71
CA VAL A 155 11.59 -12.57 -6.36
C VAL A 155 11.45 -12.99 -7.81
N GLN A 156 12.55 -12.99 -8.58
CA GLN A 156 12.53 -13.34 -9.99
C GLN A 156 12.08 -14.79 -10.23
N ASN A 157 12.51 -15.72 -9.38
CA ASN A 157 12.09 -17.12 -9.46
C ASN A 157 10.58 -17.27 -9.15
N PHE A 158 10.06 -16.54 -8.16
CA PHE A 158 8.65 -16.55 -7.83
C PHE A 158 7.81 -15.95 -8.97
N VAL A 159 8.20 -14.80 -9.50
CA VAL A 159 7.49 -14.12 -10.61
C VAL A 159 7.45 -15.04 -11.84
N ALA A 160 8.57 -15.66 -12.21
CA ALA A 160 8.64 -16.58 -13.34
C ALA A 160 7.76 -17.82 -13.14
N ALA A 161 7.81 -18.45 -11.96
CA ALA A 161 7.01 -19.63 -11.66
C ALA A 161 5.51 -19.33 -11.59
N TYR A 162 5.15 -18.15 -11.09
CA TYR A 162 3.75 -17.69 -11.05
C TYR A 162 3.23 -17.42 -12.46
N ALA A 163 4.02 -16.71 -13.28
CA ALA A 163 3.65 -16.39 -14.66
C ALA A 163 3.52 -17.66 -15.52
N ASP A 164 4.41 -18.64 -15.35
CA ASP A 164 4.31 -19.95 -16.04
C ASP A 164 3.01 -20.69 -15.68
N LYS A 165 2.60 -20.59 -14.43
CA LYS A 165 1.41 -21.30 -13.93
C LYS A 165 0.09 -20.59 -14.24
N TYR A 166 0.06 -19.26 -14.16
CA TYR A 166 -1.18 -18.47 -14.23
C TYR A 166 -1.28 -17.54 -15.44
N GLY A 167 -0.20 -17.42 -16.24
CA GLY A 167 -0.19 -16.63 -17.48
C GLY A 167 -0.08 -15.12 -17.26
N ALA A 168 0.17 -14.65 -16.04
CA ALA A 168 0.33 -13.24 -15.69
C ALA A 168 1.33 -13.09 -14.55
N ALA A 169 1.90 -11.89 -14.40
CA ALA A 169 2.73 -11.56 -13.23
C ALA A 169 1.88 -11.55 -11.94
N PRO A 170 2.44 -11.94 -10.78
CA PRO A 170 1.75 -11.84 -9.51
C PRO A 170 1.58 -10.37 -9.09
N ASP A 171 0.41 -10.04 -8.53
CA ASP A 171 0.18 -8.80 -7.80
C ASP A 171 0.67 -8.90 -6.35
N ALA A 172 0.54 -7.80 -5.60
CA ALA A 172 0.92 -7.74 -4.19
C ALA A 172 0.14 -8.73 -3.33
N LEU A 173 -1.16 -8.93 -3.59
CA LEU A 173 -2.01 -9.81 -2.80
C LEU A 173 -1.61 -11.29 -2.99
N ALA A 174 -1.33 -11.69 -4.23
CA ALA A 174 -0.81 -13.03 -4.53
C ALA A 174 0.55 -13.27 -3.86
N THR A 175 1.43 -12.27 -3.88
CA THR A 175 2.76 -12.32 -3.25
C THR A 175 2.66 -12.44 -1.74
N LEU A 176 1.81 -11.64 -1.10
CA LEU A 176 1.57 -11.70 0.35
C LEU A 176 0.96 -13.04 0.77
N ALA A 177 0.02 -13.58 -0.01
CA ALA A 177 -0.58 -14.90 0.27
C ALA A 177 0.47 -16.02 0.18
N TYR A 178 1.38 -15.93 -0.80
CA TYR A 178 2.51 -16.86 -0.91
C TYR A 178 3.42 -16.78 0.31
N ASP A 179 3.87 -15.59 0.69
CA ASP A 179 4.74 -15.39 1.86
C ASP A 179 4.05 -15.83 3.15
N ALA A 180 2.78 -15.49 3.37
CA ALA A 180 2.01 -15.92 4.54
C ALA A 180 1.95 -17.45 4.67
N ALA A 181 1.71 -18.16 3.54
CA ALA A 181 1.71 -19.62 3.52
C ALA A 181 3.09 -20.19 3.82
N LYS A 182 4.16 -19.62 3.27
CA LYS A 182 5.54 -20.05 3.49
C LYS A 182 5.98 -19.84 4.94
N ILE A 183 5.62 -18.69 5.53
CA ILE A 183 5.88 -18.37 6.94
C ILE A 183 5.22 -19.42 7.84
N LEU A 184 3.93 -19.71 7.62
CA LEU A 184 3.22 -20.71 8.41
C LEU A 184 3.85 -22.10 8.29
N LEU A 185 4.19 -22.52 7.08
CA LEU A 185 4.83 -23.82 6.84
C LEU A 185 6.21 -23.90 7.49
N GLN A 186 6.99 -22.83 7.47
CA GLN A 186 8.27 -22.79 8.16
C GLN A 186 8.10 -22.88 9.68
N ALA A 187 7.16 -22.12 10.25
CA ALA A 187 6.87 -22.17 11.69
C ALA A 187 6.42 -23.56 12.14
N ILE A 188 5.58 -24.24 11.36
CA ILE A 188 5.20 -25.65 11.64
C ILE A 188 6.42 -26.57 11.64
N SER A 189 7.32 -26.40 10.66
CA SER A 189 8.56 -27.19 10.56
C SER A 189 9.49 -26.92 11.74
N GLU A 190 9.63 -25.68 12.18
CA GLU A 190 10.48 -25.27 13.30
C GLU A 190 9.91 -25.71 14.64
N ALA A 191 8.57 -25.67 14.82
CA ALA A 191 7.91 -26.18 15.99
C ALA A 191 8.14 -27.69 16.20
N GLY A 192 8.23 -28.45 15.11
CA GLY A 192 8.56 -29.88 15.11
C GLY A 192 7.51 -30.78 15.79
N VAL A 193 6.39 -30.21 16.22
CA VAL A 193 5.28 -30.88 16.91
C VAL A 193 3.94 -30.36 16.39
N ASP A 194 2.91 -31.20 16.43
CA ASP A 194 1.53 -30.82 16.10
C ASP A 194 0.86 -30.18 17.32
N ASP A 195 1.29 -28.96 17.62
CA ASP A 195 0.76 -28.15 18.73
C ASP A 195 0.63 -26.67 18.29
N ALA A 196 -0.57 -26.14 18.42
CA ALA A 196 -0.88 -24.78 17.95
C ALA A 196 -0.08 -23.70 18.71
N THR A 197 0.20 -23.90 19.99
CA THR A 197 0.97 -22.95 20.80
C THR A 197 2.43 -22.94 20.37
N ALA A 198 3.04 -24.13 20.14
CA ALA A 198 4.39 -24.23 19.64
C ALA A 198 4.56 -23.59 18.26
N VAL A 199 3.59 -23.76 17.36
CA VAL A 199 3.59 -23.12 16.03
C VAL A 199 3.45 -21.60 16.16
N ARG A 200 2.56 -21.10 17.03
CA ARG A 200 2.42 -19.66 17.33
C ARG A 200 3.74 -19.07 17.83
N ASP A 201 4.38 -19.74 18.79
CA ASP A 201 5.64 -19.26 19.37
C ASP A 201 6.78 -19.26 18.34
N ALA A 202 6.82 -20.27 17.47
CA ALA A 202 7.73 -20.30 16.34
C ALA A 202 7.46 -19.14 15.35
N MET A 203 6.19 -18.86 15.01
CA MET A 203 5.84 -17.71 14.16
C MET A 203 6.28 -16.38 14.78
N ALA A 204 6.01 -16.17 16.09
CA ALA A 204 6.37 -14.94 16.77
C ALA A 204 7.89 -14.68 16.81
N ALA A 205 8.70 -15.74 16.83
CA ALA A 205 10.16 -15.67 16.84
C ALA A 205 10.79 -15.61 15.44
N LEU A 206 10.01 -15.84 14.38
CA LEU A 206 10.50 -16.02 13.02
C LEU A 206 11.03 -14.70 12.43
N SER A 207 12.17 -14.82 11.70
CA SER A 207 12.60 -13.85 10.71
C SER A 207 12.64 -14.54 9.37
N TYR A 208 11.80 -14.11 8.44
CA TYR A 208 11.57 -14.77 7.15
C TYR A 208 12.03 -13.87 6.00
N GLU A 209 12.91 -14.40 5.13
CA GLU A 209 13.27 -13.76 3.88
C GLU A 209 12.23 -14.11 2.82
N GLY A 210 11.23 -13.23 2.64
CA GLY A 210 10.13 -13.38 1.73
C GLY A 210 10.31 -12.70 0.39
N VAL A 211 9.42 -13.02 -0.53
CA VAL A 211 9.29 -12.33 -1.82
C VAL A 211 8.93 -10.86 -1.59
N SER A 212 8.04 -10.59 -0.65
CA SER A 212 7.62 -9.23 -0.27
C SER A 212 8.56 -8.55 0.73
N GLY A 213 9.80 -9.04 0.89
CA GLY A 213 10.82 -8.50 1.79
C GLY A 213 11.09 -9.37 3.01
N ASN A 214 12.01 -8.90 3.86
CA ASN A 214 12.24 -9.55 5.15
C ASN A 214 11.07 -9.25 6.08
N ILE A 215 10.51 -10.28 6.68
CA ILE A 215 9.35 -10.20 7.57
C ILE A 215 9.73 -10.75 8.93
N SER A 216 9.54 -9.94 9.96
CA SER A 216 9.48 -10.35 11.37
C SER A 216 8.19 -9.81 11.98
N PHE A 217 7.84 -10.26 13.17
CA PHE A 217 6.60 -9.85 13.81
C PHE A 217 6.86 -9.07 15.08
N ASN A 218 6.05 -8.06 15.33
CA ASN A 218 6.01 -7.38 16.62
C ASN A 218 5.19 -8.20 17.64
N GLU A 219 5.08 -7.68 18.85
CA GLU A 219 4.33 -8.30 19.96
C GLU A 219 2.84 -8.53 19.67
N PHE A 220 2.27 -7.87 18.65
CA PHE A 220 0.87 -8.00 18.25
C PHE A 220 0.67 -8.94 17.05
N GLY A 221 1.74 -9.54 16.50
CA GLY A 221 1.67 -10.35 15.29
C GLY A 221 1.56 -9.51 14.00
N ASP A 222 1.83 -8.21 14.08
CA ASP A 222 1.94 -7.35 12.91
C ASP A 222 3.36 -7.40 12.34
N PRO A 223 3.52 -7.34 11.00
CA PRO A 223 4.83 -7.45 10.40
C PRO A 223 5.66 -6.18 10.55
N VAL A 224 6.93 -6.36 10.78
CA VAL A 224 7.97 -5.35 10.59
C VAL A 224 8.64 -5.65 9.27
N LYS A 225 8.39 -4.83 8.25
CA LYS A 225 8.90 -5.02 6.87
C LYS A 225 8.94 -3.71 6.11
N SER A 226 9.79 -3.63 5.09
CA SER A 226 9.88 -2.45 4.20
C SER A 226 8.68 -2.36 3.26
N ALA A 227 8.35 -1.14 2.84
CA ALA A 227 7.45 -0.88 1.72
C ALA A 227 8.26 -0.67 0.44
N ALA A 228 7.73 -1.13 -0.69
CA ALA A 228 8.21 -0.78 -2.02
C ALA A 228 7.48 0.49 -2.49
N ILE A 229 8.19 1.42 -3.10
CA ILE A 229 7.59 2.51 -3.87
C ILE A 229 7.66 2.15 -5.35
N ILE A 230 6.54 2.25 -6.00
CA ILE A 230 6.38 2.05 -7.43
C ILE A 230 6.09 3.40 -8.08
N LYS A 231 6.77 3.70 -9.17
CA LYS A 231 6.49 4.83 -10.06
C LYS A 231 5.73 4.33 -11.28
N ILE A 232 4.81 5.12 -11.78
CA ILE A 232 4.18 4.88 -13.08
C ILE A 232 4.94 5.72 -14.11
N GLU A 233 5.58 5.05 -15.08
CA GLU A 233 6.42 5.67 -16.09
C GLU A 233 6.25 4.93 -17.42
N ASP A 234 5.99 5.67 -18.49
CA ASP A 234 5.70 5.12 -19.82
C ASP A 234 4.55 4.08 -19.81
N GLY A 235 3.58 4.27 -18.91
CA GLY A 235 2.43 3.37 -18.73
C GLY A 235 2.71 2.08 -17.96
N GLU A 236 3.91 1.90 -17.43
CA GLU A 236 4.36 0.71 -16.74
C GLU A 236 4.61 0.97 -15.24
N PHE A 237 4.54 -0.09 -14.43
CA PHE A 237 4.94 -0.07 -13.03
C PHE A 237 6.45 -0.25 -12.90
N VAL A 238 7.16 0.82 -12.55
CA VAL A 238 8.60 0.84 -12.39
C VAL A 238 8.98 0.87 -10.92
N PHE A 239 9.86 -0.03 -10.49
CA PHE A 239 10.39 0.00 -9.13
C PHE A 239 11.19 1.27 -8.89
N TYR A 240 10.83 2.05 -7.87
CA TYR A 240 11.52 3.28 -7.52
C TYR A 240 12.52 3.09 -6.36
N LYS A 241 12.05 2.61 -5.19
CA LYS A 241 12.89 2.34 -4.02
C LYS A 241 12.16 1.49 -2.97
N PHE A 242 12.94 1.01 -1.99
CA PHE A 242 12.38 0.53 -0.72
C PHE A 242 12.43 1.60 0.36
N VAL A 243 11.45 1.60 1.25
CA VAL A 243 11.41 2.41 2.48
C VAL A 243 11.37 1.45 3.67
N ALA A 244 12.34 1.56 4.58
CA ALA A 244 12.42 0.76 5.80
C ALA A 244 11.34 1.20 6.80
N PRO A 245 10.89 0.26 7.71
CA PRO A 245 9.98 0.58 8.80
C PRO A 245 10.63 1.45 9.87
#